data_d3a6bc74cddbbb1c44a64703e91b068c
#
_entry.id   d3a6bc74cddbbb1c44a64703e91b068c
#
_cell.length_a   1.000
_cell.length_b   1.000
_cell.length_c   1.000
_cell.angle_alpha   90.00
_cell.angle_beta   90.00
_cell.angle_gamma   90.00
#
_symmetry.space_group_name_H-M   'P 1'
#
loop_
_entity.id
_entity.type
_entity.pdbx_description
1 polymer ?
#
loop_
_entity_poly.entity_id
_entity_poly.type
_entity_poly.pdbx_seq_one_letter_code
_entity_poly.pdbx_strand_id
1 'polypeptide(L)'
;MKRVSLLLMLGLMALVASACGTSSQPSARRPAPVGEGRLIVTLNGPERSPIDLTAELTGLMLHARGGGWFQIPVSPLTINSLEMVRRQIPLADVPVPAGHYDQLTLKFGKASSRQEGRVASLSVPPEGFTFNVPVEVEPGAIAPLFLTWDVDRSVANEVFLAAAFSFQGKEPELRGVVAYVTNEESGTLSVVDRAKGQVVSTIQVGRAPRGIVVEPDTRRAFVLNGGSDSITIIDVNTHRAVFTFNLEVRARAQELAVSPQGQALYVANTALNSLSVLDTASFGVAATVPVGISPVSVAVDPRGNRVLVANQGSNNVSVIDSFANRVVATVSVEPGPVHVAVDANPGADRAFVASPMSAFMSVVAPSTGQVLRRLSVGPGAVATIPDVIANRLFVVKAAQNRVAVFDTSLNVEIGGFAVGRSPHRIALDPDRDKLYVVNRGGDSVTVADRLSRRGEGTIPVGKRPFAVALIR
;
A
#
# COMPACT_ATOMS: atom_id res chain seq x y z
N MET A 1 -36.68 -58.60 -30.79
CA MET A 1 -37.65 -58.26 -31.87
C MET A 1 -37.79 -56.77 -31.94
N LYS A 2 -37.43 -56.24 -33.13
CA LYS A 2 -37.92 -55.04 -33.78
C LYS A 2 -37.59 -53.69 -33.08
N ARG A 3 -36.59 -52.88 -33.52
CA ARG A 3 -36.62 -51.97 -34.74
C ARG A 3 -37.45 -50.71 -34.42
N VAL A 4 -37.05 -49.51 -34.57
CA VAL A 4 -36.51 -48.69 -35.61
C VAL A 4 -36.98 -47.25 -35.37
N SER A 5 -36.27 -46.27 -35.43
CA SER A 5 -35.85 -45.17 -36.36
C SER A 5 -36.33 -43.80 -35.88
N LEU A 6 -35.47 -42.83 -35.82
CA LEU A 6 -34.95 -41.84 -36.80
C LEU A 6 -35.95 -40.76 -37.22
N LEU A 7 -35.52 -39.57 -37.16
CA LEU A 7 -35.73 -38.34 -37.95
C LEU A 7 -36.09 -37.12 -37.07
N LEU A 8 -35.17 -36.14 -36.97
CA LEU A 8 -34.94 -34.97 -37.81
C LEU A 8 -36.14 -33.98 -37.93
N MET A 9 -35.98 -32.78 -37.45
CA MET A 9 -36.06 -31.50 -38.20
C MET A 9 -35.92 -30.34 -37.23
N LEU A 10 -34.89 -29.57 -37.42
CA LEU A 10 -34.79 -28.16 -37.85
C LEU A 10 -36.01 -27.22 -37.59
N GLY A 11 -35.70 -26.09 -37.03
CA GLY A 11 -36.50 -24.85 -37.04
C GLY A 11 -36.04 -23.89 -35.98
N LEU A 12 -35.06 -23.17 -36.25
CA LEU A 12 -34.86 -21.75 -36.54
C LEU A 12 -35.95 -20.82 -35.95
N MET A 13 -35.63 -19.98 -34.98
CA MET A 13 -35.65 -18.53 -35.11
C MET A 13 -35.19 -17.83 -33.82
N ALA A 14 -34.26 -16.97 -34.02
CA ALA A 14 -33.76 -15.97 -33.09
C ALA A 14 -34.83 -14.96 -32.72
N LEU A 15 -34.75 -14.45 -31.49
CA LEU A 15 -35.04 -13.05 -31.22
C LEU A 15 -34.16 -12.52 -30.08
N VAL A 16 -33.44 -11.52 -30.49
CA VAL A 16 -32.52 -10.67 -29.75
C VAL A 16 -33.28 -9.93 -28.65
N ALA A 17 -32.76 -9.93 -27.45
CA ALA A 17 -33.00 -8.87 -26.49
C ALA A 17 -31.65 -8.42 -25.95
N SER A 18 -31.21 -7.29 -26.48
CA SER A 18 -30.09 -6.50 -26.02
C SER A 18 -30.35 -6.04 -24.59
N ALA A 19 -29.55 -6.51 -23.64
CA ALA A 19 -29.35 -5.84 -22.38
C ALA A 19 -27.89 -5.45 -22.30
N CYS A 20 -27.57 -4.21 -22.62
CA CYS A 20 -26.31 -3.57 -22.31
C CYS A 20 -26.12 -3.52 -20.81
N GLY A 21 -25.45 -4.51 -20.28
CA GLY A 21 -24.83 -4.47 -18.97
C GLY A 21 -23.34 -4.26 -19.18
N THR A 22 -22.85 -3.04 -19.07
CA THR A 22 -21.42 -2.76 -19.01
C THR A 22 -20.87 -3.30 -17.70
N SER A 23 -20.50 -4.58 -17.70
CA SER A 23 -19.63 -5.15 -16.68
C SER A 23 -18.21 -4.65 -16.95
N SER A 24 -17.78 -3.61 -16.26
CA SER A 24 -16.39 -3.26 -16.16
C SER A 24 -15.67 -4.36 -15.38
N GLN A 25 -15.16 -5.36 -16.07
CA GLN A 25 -14.18 -6.28 -15.51
C GLN A 25 -12.94 -5.47 -15.12
N PRO A 26 -12.41 -5.63 -13.91
CA PRO A 26 -11.07 -5.13 -13.61
C PRO A 26 -10.10 -5.89 -14.51
N SER A 27 -9.37 -5.15 -15.34
CA SER A 27 -8.39 -5.69 -16.28
C SER A 27 -7.31 -6.44 -15.51
N ALA A 28 -7.36 -7.78 -15.55
CA ALA A 28 -6.15 -8.56 -15.36
C ALA A 28 -5.11 -8.00 -16.35
N ARG A 29 -3.97 -7.57 -15.87
CA ARG A 29 -2.88 -7.07 -16.71
C ARG A 29 -2.49 -8.19 -17.66
N ARG A 30 -2.87 -8.07 -18.93
CA ARG A 30 -2.42 -9.00 -19.96
C ARG A 30 -0.91 -8.89 -20.09
N PRO A 31 -0.17 -10.01 -20.22
CA PRO A 31 1.22 -9.94 -20.65
C PRO A 31 1.30 -9.16 -21.96
N ALA A 32 2.32 -8.33 -22.11
CA ALA A 32 2.52 -7.55 -23.32
C ALA A 32 2.58 -8.50 -24.54
N PRO A 33 1.93 -8.17 -25.67
CA PRO A 33 2.05 -8.93 -26.90
C PRO A 33 3.51 -9.06 -27.35
N VAL A 34 3.82 -10.10 -28.11
CA VAL A 34 5.17 -10.30 -28.68
C VAL A 34 5.54 -9.06 -29.50
N GLY A 35 6.62 -8.37 -29.12
CA GLY A 35 7.07 -7.12 -29.74
C GLY A 35 6.67 -5.84 -29.02
N GLU A 36 5.99 -5.94 -27.87
CA GLU A 36 5.75 -4.80 -26.98
C GLU A 36 6.53 -4.95 -25.68
N GLY A 37 6.96 -3.85 -25.12
CA GLY A 37 7.44 -3.71 -23.75
C GLY A 37 6.50 -2.83 -22.94
N ARG A 38 6.90 -2.43 -21.76
CA ARG A 38 6.11 -1.63 -20.85
C ARG A 38 6.85 -0.36 -20.45
N LEU A 39 6.25 0.79 -20.67
CA LEU A 39 6.79 2.08 -20.24
C LEU A 39 6.14 2.49 -18.92
N ILE A 40 6.96 2.78 -17.91
CA ILE A 40 6.52 3.36 -16.65
C ILE A 40 7.08 4.76 -16.56
N VAL A 41 6.21 5.78 -16.51
CA VAL A 41 6.60 7.18 -16.36
C VAL A 41 6.25 7.64 -14.96
N THR A 42 7.24 8.18 -14.25
CA THR A 42 7.11 8.61 -12.86
C THR A 42 7.60 10.03 -12.69
N LEU A 43 6.85 10.86 -11.97
CA LEU A 43 7.23 12.23 -11.63
C LEU A 43 7.78 12.28 -10.21
N ASN A 44 9.01 12.73 -10.06
CA ASN A 44 9.64 13.07 -8.80
C ASN A 44 9.43 14.55 -8.50
N GLY A 45 8.94 14.85 -7.34
CA GLY A 45 8.86 16.22 -6.85
C GLY A 45 10.23 16.75 -6.39
N PRO A 46 10.31 18.06 -6.13
CA PRO A 46 11.54 18.71 -5.70
C PRO A 46 11.93 18.31 -4.27
N GLU A 47 13.21 18.44 -3.93
CA GLU A 47 13.70 18.32 -2.54
C GLU A 47 13.13 19.40 -1.62
N ARG A 48 12.89 20.58 -2.17
CA ARG A 48 12.25 21.74 -1.53
C ARG A 48 11.48 22.53 -2.58
N SER A 49 10.50 23.28 -2.17
CA SER A 49 9.80 24.21 -3.05
C SER A 49 9.83 25.62 -2.46
N PRO A 50 10.52 26.56 -3.12
CA PRO A 50 10.56 27.96 -2.70
C PRO A 50 9.31 28.73 -3.07
N ILE A 51 8.51 28.21 -4.00
CA ILE A 51 7.28 28.83 -4.50
C ILE A 51 6.12 27.84 -4.47
N ASP A 52 4.92 28.34 -4.29
CA ASP A 52 3.68 27.57 -4.44
C ASP A 52 3.24 27.62 -5.91
N LEU A 53 3.62 26.62 -6.68
CA LEU A 53 3.35 26.48 -8.10
C LEU A 53 2.40 25.31 -8.33
N THR A 54 1.32 25.59 -9.06
CA THR A 54 0.35 24.57 -9.47
C THR A 54 0.32 24.48 -10.99
N ALA A 55 0.36 23.27 -11.54
CA ALA A 55 0.24 23.02 -12.96
C ALA A 55 -0.67 21.80 -13.23
N GLU A 56 -1.44 21.85 -14.30
CA GLU A 56 -2.33 20.78 -14.74
C GLU A 56 -1.68 20.03 -15.91
N LEU A 57 -1.17 18.83 -15.67
CA LEU A 57 -0.66 17.94 -16.71
C LEU A 57 -1.85 17.32 -17.44
N THR A 58 -1.96 17.53 -18.74
CA THR A 58 -3.10 17.10 -19.57
C THR A 58 -2.76 16.02 -20.58
N GLY A 59 -1.47 15.81 -20.87
CA GLY A 59 -1.05 14.78 -21.82
C GLY A 59 0.42 14.47 -21.81
N LEU A 60 0.72 13.27 -22.27
CA LEU A 60 2.06 12.76 -22.54
C LEU A 60 2.10 12.19 -23.95
N MET A 61 3.15 12.49 -24.70
CA MET A 61 3.40 11.93 -26.04
C MET A 61 4.87 11.47 -26.11
N LEU A 62 5.10 10.28 -26.67
CA LEU A 62 6.42 9.69 -26.84
C LEU A 62 6.71 9.53 -28.34
N HIS A 63 7.89 9.99 -28.80
CA HIS A 63 8.31 9.87 -30.18
C HIS A 63 9.24 8.67 -30.38
N ALA A 64 8.88 7.79 -31.32
CA ALA A 64 9.75 6.68 -31.71
C ALA A 64 10.82 7.15 -32.69
N ARG A 65 12.08 6.81 -32.46
CA ARG A 65 13.20 7.18 -33.33
C ARG A 65 13.01 6.62 -34.73
N GLY A 66 12.86 7.52 -35.71
CA GLY A 66 12.56 7.15 -37.08
C GLY A 66 11.11 6.76 -37.36
N GLY A 67 10.22 7.01 -36.43
CA GLY A 67 8.78 6.70 -36.48
C GLY A 67 7.88 7.89 -36.17
N GLY A 68 6.72 7.61 -35.58
CA GLY A 68 5.71 8.59 -35.22
C GLY A 68 5.62 8.86 -33.70
N TRP A 69 4.67 9.72 -33.36
CA TRP A 69 4.30 10.04 -32.00
C TRP A 69 3.27 9.05 -31.45
N PHE A 70 3.49 8.55 -30.25
CA PHE A 70 2.56 7.75 -29.48
C PHE A 70 1.96 8.61 -28.38
N GLN A 71 0.64 8.67 -28.31
CA GLN A 71 -0.06 9.26 -27.18
C GLN A 71 -0.05 8.27 -26.01
N ILE A 72 0.52 8.67 -24.89
CA ILE A 72 0.48 7.92 -23.64
C ILE A 72 -0.81 8.30 -22.92
N PRO A 73 -1.71 7.35 -22.63
CA PRO A 73 -2.94 7.63 -21.90
C PRO A 73 -2.61 8.13 -20.48
N VAL A 74 -2.98 9.36 -20.17
CA VAL A 74 -2.90 9.94 -18.83
C VAL A 74 -4.21 10.64 -18.52
N SER A 75 -4.69 10.50 -17.29
CA SER A 75 -5.78 11.33 -16.79
C SER A 75 -5.25 12.71 -16.43
N PRO A 76 -5.98 13.80 -16.71
CA PRO A 76 -5.57 15.11 -16.27
C PRO A 76 -5.24 15.13 -14.79
N LEU A 77 -4.07 15.66 -14.45
CA LEU A 77 -3.52 15.62 -13.09
C LEU A 77 -3.03 17.01 -12.69
N THR A 78 -3.59 17.54 -11.62
CA THR A 78 -3.08 18.76 -11.01
C THR A 78 -1.91 18.42 -10.08
N ILE A 79 -0.76 18.99 -10.36
CA ILE A 79 0.45 18.89 -9.54
C ILE A 79 0.72 20.21 -8.85
N ASN A 80 1.03 20.17 -7.55
CA ASN A 80 1.39 21.34 -6.77
C ASN A 80 2.78 21.15 -6.18
N SER A 81 3.64 22.15 -6.31
CA SER A 81 5.05 22.05 -5.94
C SER A 81 5.28 21.82 -4.45
N LEU A 82 4.45 22.42 -3.57
CA LEU A 82 4.57 22.21 -2.12
C LEU A 82 4.10 20.82 -1.71
N GLU A 83 3.02 20.32 -2.34
CA GLU A 83 2.51 18.96 -2.09
C GLU A 83 3.46 17.89 -2.62
N MET A 84 4.24 18.20 -3.65
CA MET A 84 5.17 17.29 -4.31
C MET A 84 6.54 17.19 -3.63
N VAL A 85 6.85 18.05 -2.65
CA VAL A 85 8.16 18.00 -1.97
C VAL A 85 8.47 16.60 -1.47
N ARG A 86 9.60 16.03 -1.95
CA ARG A 86 10.08 14.67 -1.65
C ARG A 86 9.08 13.55 -1.95
N ARG A 87 8.11 13.80 -2.81
CA ARG A 87 7.12 12.81 -3.26
C ARG A 87 7.41 12.33 -4.65
N GLN A 88 6.90 11.15 -4.93
CA GLN A 88 6.90 10.56 -6.26
C GLN A 88 5.47 10.15 -6.62
N ILE A 89 5.05 10.44 -7.85
CA ILE A 89 3.76 10.01 -8.37
C ILE A 89 3.92 9.31 -9.72
N PRO A 90 3.21 8.20 -9.97
CA PRO A 90 3.18 7.58 -11.27
C PRO A 90 2.29 8.39 -12.22
N LEU A 91 2.80 8.68 -13.40
CA LEU A 91 2.06 9.37 -14.45
C LEU A 91 1.45 8.39 -15.45
N ALA A 92 2.19 7.35 -15.83
CA ALA A 92 1.75 6.33 -16.77
C ALA A 92 2.40 4.98 -16.48
N ASP A 93 1.67 3.92 -16.84
CA ASP A 93 2.13 2.54 -16.79
C ASP A 93 1.41 1.79 -17.93
N VAL A 94 2.04 1.78 -19.12
CA VAL A 94 1.38 1.41 -20.37
C VAL A 94 2.25 0.51 -21.24
N PRO A 95 1.63 -0.43 -21.99
CA PRO A 95 2.34 -1.14 -23.03
C PRO A 95 2.67 -0.18 -24.17
N VAL A 96 3.88 -0.27 -24.69
CA VAL A 96 4.34 0.47 -25.87
C VAL A 96 5.12 -0.48 -26.78
N PRO A 97 5.14 -0.26 -28.11
CA PRO A 97 5.97 -1.07 -29.01
C PRO A 97 7.43 -1.10 -28.56
N ALA A 98 8.09 -2.25 -28.74
CA ALA A 98 9.52 -2.34 -28.48
C ALA A 98 10.29 -1.48 -29.49
N GLY A 99 11.30 -0.74 -29.01
CA GLY A 99 12.07 0.16 -29.87
C GLY A 99 12.80 1.25 -29.10
N HIS A 100 13.44 2.13 -29.86
CA HIS A 100 14.12 3.30 -29.31
C HIS A 100 13.24 4.53 -29.43
N TYR A 101 13.12 5.27 -28.33
CA TYR A 101 12.36 6.51 -28.25
C TYR A 101 13.34 7.63 -27.89
N ASP A 102 13.21 8.76 -28.54
CA ASP A 102 14.16 9.86 -28.45
C ASP A 102 13.55 11.17 -27.94
N GLN A 103 12.23 11.31 -27.94
CA GLN A 103 11.57 12.52 -27.43
C GLN A 103 10.33 12.20 -26.60
N LEU A 104 10.10 13.03 -25.59
CA LEU A 104 8.88 13.04 -24.77
C LEU A 104 8.30 14.45 -24.77
N THR A 105 7.01 14.58 -25.05
CA THR A 105 6.27 15.84 -24.92
C THR A 105 5.34 15.78 -23.70
N LEU A 106 5.48 16.78 -22.82
CA LEU A 106 4.55 17.04 -21.71
C LEU A 106 3.59 18.16 -22.13
N LYS A 107 2.28 17.92 -22.02
CA LYS A 107 1.26 18.94 -22.27
C LYS A 107 0.64 19.39 -20.96
N PHE A 108 0.55 20.69 -20.78
CA PHE A 108 -0.08 21.30 -19.61
C PHE A 108 -1.27 22.16 -20.07
N GLY A 109 -2.36 22.11 -19.28
CA GLY A 109 -3.55 22.92 -19.53
C GLY A 109 -3.43 24.30 -18.89
N LYS A 110 -3.24 24.32 -17.59
CA LYS A 110 -3.14 25.57 -16.81
C LYS A 110 -1.97 25.49 -15.86
N ALA A 111 -1.37 26.66 -15.60
CA ALA A 111 -0.40 26.81 -14.53
C ALA A 111 -0.64 28.13 -13.78
N SER A 112 -0.35 28.15 -12.50
CA SER A 112 -0.46 29.32 -11.65
C SER A 112 0.58 29.29 -10.53
N SER A 113 1.05 30.45 -10.12
CA SER A 113 1.90 30.63 -8.95
C SER A 113 1.16 31.40 -7.88
N ARG A 114 1.45 31.08 -6.61
CA ARG A 114 0.92 31.83 -5.47
C ARG A 114 2.07 32.45 -4.71
N GLN A 115 2.05 33.77 -4.57
CA GLN A 115 3.01 34.53 -3.78
C GLN A 115 2.24 35.53 -2.90
N GLU A 116 2.58 35.59 -1.62
CA GLU A 116 1.94 36.51 -0.65
C GLU A 116 0.40 36.50 -0.67
N GLY A 117 -0.19 35.29 -0.88
CA GLY A 117 -1.64 35.11 -0.93
C GLY A 117 -2.31 35.48 -2.27
N ARG A 118 -1.57 36.04 -3.23
CA ARG A 118 -2.08 36.35 -4.58
C ARG A 118 -1.79 35.18 -5.53
N VAL A 119 -2.76 34.83 -6.35
CA VAL A 119 -2.62 33.81 -7.39
C VAL A 119 -2.44 34.52 -8.72
N ALA A 120 -1.30 34.26 -9.37
CA ALA A 120 -1.01 34.70 -10.74
C ALA A 120 -1.13 33.52 -11.70
N SER A 121 -1.88 33.69 -12.77
CA SER A 121 -1.92 32.73 -13.86
C SER A 121 -0.63 32.81 -14.68
N LEU A 122 -0.10 31.65 -15.07
CA LEU A 122 1.08 31.56 -15.90
C LEU A 122 0.71 31.21 -17.34
N SER A 123 1.39 31.80 -18.30
CA SER A 123 1.26 31.41 -19.70
C SER A 123 1.88 30.02 -19.92
N VAL A 124 1.13 29.11 -20.57
CA VAL A 124 1.57 27.76 -20.90
C VAL A 124 1.52 27.58 -22.41
N PRO A 125 2.62 27.13 -23.05
CA PRO A 125 2.61 26.84 -24.49
C PRO A 125 1.60 25.74 -24.83
N PRO A 126 0.67 25.97 -25.77
CA PRO A 126 -0.37 25.01 -26.11
C PRO A 126 0.15 23.73 -26.76
N GLU A 127 1.30 23.80 -27.44
CA GLU A 127 2.03 22.66 -28.00
C GLU A 127 2.63 21.75 -26.92
N GLY A 128 2.83 22.27 -25.72
CA GLY A 128 3.52 21.61 -24.61
C GLY A 128 5.04 21.74 -24.71
N PHE A 129 5.74 20.92 -23.96
CA PHE A 129 7.20 20.93 -23.88
C PHE A 129 7.77 19.60 -24.35
N THR A 130 8.64 19.65 -25.36
CA THR A 130 9.29 18.46 -25.90
C THR A 130 10.74 18.37 -25.42
N PHE A 131 11.13 17.20 -24.94
CA PHE A 131 12.42 16.90 -24.38
C PHE A 131 13.07 15.72 -25.10
N ASN A 132 14.38 15.75 -25.23
CA ASN A 132 15.15 14.59 -25.68
C ASN A 132 15.28 13.58 -24.52
N VAL A 133 14.80 12.35 -24.73
CA VAL A 133 14.80 11.29 -23.72
C VAL A 133 15.35 10.01 -24.36
N PRO A 134 16.46 9.46 -23.90
CA PRO A 134 16.97 8.19 -24.41
C PRO A 134 16.23 7.03 -23.71
N VAL A 135 15.11 6.59 -24.29
CA VAL A 135 14.33 5.47 -23.77
C VAL A 135 14.45 4.29 -24.74
N GLU A 136 14.87 3.17 -24.23
CA GLU A 136 14.90 1.89 -24.96
C GLU A 136 13.89 0.94 -24.31
N VAL A 137 12.97 0.43 -25.12
CA VAL A 137 11.95 -0.52 -24.70
C VAL A 137 12.24 -1.84 -25.37
N GLU A 138 12.66 -2.83 -24.60
CA GLU A 138 12.88 -4.19 -25.09
C GLU A 138 11.57 -5.00 -25.05
N PRO A 139 11.39 -5.99 -25.94
CA PRO A 139 10.20 -6.84 -25.93
C PRO A 139 10.03 -7.54 -24.58
N GLY A 140 8.85 -7.41 -23.99
CA GLY A 140 8.51 -8.01 -22.69
C GLY A 140 9.19 -7.36 -21.49
N ALA A 141 10.09 -6.39 -21.68
CA ALA A 141 10.78 -5.70 -20.61
C ALA A 141 10.04 -4.44 -20.16
N ILE A 142 10.44 -3.92 -18.99
CA ILE A 142 9.95 -2.65 -18.45
C ILE A 142 11.01 -1.59 -18.67
N ALA A 143 10.62 -0.48 -19.28
CA ALA A 143 11.43 0.72 -19.45
C ALA A 143 10.93 1.81 -18.48
N PRO A 144 11.67 2.08 -17.38
CA PRO A 144 11.31 3.15 -16.47
C PRO A 144 11.78 4.50 -17.01
N LEU A 145 10.97 5.53 -16.85
CA LEU A 145 11.32 6.91 -17.16
C LEU A 145 10.95 7.80 -15.96
N PHE A 146 11.97 8.36 -15.33
CA PHE A 146 11.81 9.26 -14.19
C PHE A 146 11.93 10.70 -14.66
N LEU A 147 10.93 11.51 -14.34
CA LEU A 147 10.91 12.95 -14.52
C LEU A 147 11.18 13.57 -13.15
N THR A 148 12.12 14.49 -13.05
CA THR A 148 12.33 15.25 -11.81
C THR A 148 11.93 16.71 -12.07
N TRP A 149 11.04 17.23 -11.23
CA TRP A 149 10.56 18.60 -11.32
C TRP A 149 11.50 19.56 -10.59
N ASP A 150 12.10 20.48 -11.36
CA ASP A 150 12.90 21.59 -10.87
C ASP A 150 12.03 22.83 -10.77
N VAL A 151 11.48 23.10 -9.59
CA VAL A 151 10.55 24.19 -9.37
C VAL A 151 11.23 25.55 -9.47
N ASP A 152 12.52 25.66 -9.11
CA ASP A 152 13.29 26.92 -9.19
C ASP A 152 13.41 27.42 -10.64
N ARG A 153 13.36 26.50 -11.61
CA ARG A 153 13.46 26.79 -13.05
C ARG A 153 12.11 26.77 -13.77
N SER A 154 11.01 26.65 -13.03
CA SER A 154 9.68 26.47 -13.62
C SER A 154 9.01 27.73 -14.08
N VAL A 155 9.43 28.90 -13.58
CA VAL A 155 8.74 30.17 -13.88
C VAL A 155 9.74 31.28 -14.16
N ALA A 156 9.55 31.98 -15.27
CA ALA A 156 10.19 33.26 -15.53
C ALA A 156 9.21 34.17 -16.33
N ASN A 157 9.16 35.45 -15.95
CA ASN A 157 8.34 36.45 -16.65
C ASN A 157 6.88 36.01 -16.84
N GLU A 158 6.27 35.42 -15.81
CA GLU A 158 4.88 34.92 -15.85
C GLU A 158 4.66 33.77 -16.86
N VAL A 159 5.70 33.10 -17.29
CA VAL A 159 5.63 31.94 -18.19
C VAL A 159 6.07 30.67 -17.45
N PHE A 160 5.28 29.59 -17.62
CA PHE A 160 5.67 28.25 -17.17
C PHE A 160 6.69 27.67 -18.15
N LEU A 161 7.87 27.24 -17.65
CA LEU A 161 9.02 26.92 -18.50
C LEU A 161 9.30 25.42 -18.61
N ALA A 162 9.78 25.03 -19.78
CA ALA A 162 10.27 23.69 -20.08
C ALA A 162 11.46 23.25 -19.23
N ALA A 163 12.34 24.19 -18.85
CA ALA A 163 13.54 23.89 -18.03
C ALA A 163 13.21 23.30 -16.63
N ALA A 164 11.93 23.23 -16.30
CA ALA A 164 11.41 22.66 -15.07
C ALA A 164 11.61 21.14 -14.91
N PHE A 165 11.93 20.41 -15.97
CA PHE A 165 11.98 18.95 -15.89
C PHE A 165 13.32 18.41 -16.36
N SER A 166 13.86 17.45 -15.62
CA SER A 166 14.98 16.61 -16.02
C SER A 166 14.54 15.15 -16.10
N PHE A 167 15.28 14.33 -16.85
CA PHE A 167 14.88 12.97 -17.19
C PHE A 167 15.98 11.96 -16.86
N GLN A 168 15.58 10.81 -16.35
CA GLN A 168 16.46 9.68 -16.08
C GLN A 168 15.79 8.37 -16.52
N GLY A 169 16.43 7.63 -17.42
CA GLY A 169 15.95 6.36 -17.97
C GLY A 169 16.36 5.11 -17.20
N LYS A 170 16.88 5.26 -15.98
CA LYS A 170 17.24 4.13 -15.11
C LYS A 170 16.64 4.32 -13.74
N GLU A 171 16.17 3.21 -13.18
CA GLU A 171 15.77 3.17 -11.78
C GLU A 171 16.97 3.57 -10.89
N PRO A 172 16.77 4.44 -9.89
CA PRO A 172 17.84 4.69 -8.92
C PRO A 172 18.24 3.36 -8.27
N GLU A 173 19.55 3.05 -8.25
CA GLU A 173 20.01 1.85 -7.55
C GLU A 173 19.61 1.93 -6.08
N LEU A 174 18.77 1.00 -5.66
CA LEU A 174 18.38 0.84 -4.27
C LEU A 174 19.50 0.12 -3.52
N ARG A 175 20.45 0.88 -3.00
CA ARG A 175 21.59 0.37 -2.22
C ARG A 175 21.25 0.24 -0.72
N GLY A 176 19.99 0.14 -0.37
CA GLY A 176 19.60 0.22 1.03
C GLY A 176 18.48 -0.71 1.44
N VAL A 177 18.35 -0.87 2.75
CA VAL A 177 17.22 -1.55 3.34
C VAL A 177 15.99 -0.66 3.17
N VAL A 178 14.93 -1.16 2.53
CA VAL A 178 13.74 -0.40 2.20
C VAL A 178 12.56 -0.72 3.12
N ALA A 179 11.59 0.19 3.13
CA ALA A 179 10.26 -0.04 3.68
C ALA A 179 9.21 0.15 2.57
N TYR A 180 8.15 -0.63 2.64
CA TYR A 180 6.98 -0.49 1.79
C TYR A 180 5.85 0.18 2.54
N VAL A 181 5.20 1.17 1.93
CA VAL A 181 4.06 1.88 2.50
C VAL A 181 2.89 1.83 1.52
N THR A 182 1.78 1.23 1.94
CA THR A 182 0.55 1.20 1.13
C THR A 182 -0.17 2.54 1.21
N ASN A 183 -0.63 3.08 0.07
CA ASN A 183 -1.31 4.36 -0.04
C ASN A 183 -2.74 4.14 -0.55
N GLU A 184 -3.71 4.13 0.37
CA GLU A 184 -5.09 3.70 0.12
C GLU A 184 -5.76 4.52 -0.99
N GLU A 185 -5.65 5.84 -0.94
CA GLU A 185 -6.30 6.73 -1.90
C GLU A 185 -5.55 6.81 -3.23
N SER A 186 -4.22 6.75 -3.21
CA SER A 186 -3.41 6.76 -4.43
C SER A 186 -3.44 5.44 -5.20
N GLY A 187 -3.86 4.32 -4.60
CA GLY A 187 -3.77 3.00 -5.23
C GLY A 187 -2.34 2.53 -5.47
N THR A 188 -1.38 2.97 -4.63
CA THR A 188 0.05 2.74 -4.83
C THR A 188 0.73 2.15 -3.62
N LEU A 189 1.93 1.64 -3.84
CA LEU A 189 2.89 1.24 -2.82
C LEU A 189 4.13 2.13 -2.95
N SER A 190 4.44 2.90 -1.92
CA SER A 190 5.69 3.66 -1.86
C SER A 190 6.84 2.78 -1.39
N VAL A 191 7.96 2.82 -2.12
CA VAL A 191 9.24 2.20 -1.74
C VAL A 191 10.09 3.27 -1.09
N VAL A 192 10.35 3.13 0.20
CA VAL A 192 11.08 4.11 1.00
C VAL A 192 12.50 3.62 1.27
N ASP A 193 13.52 4.38 0.87
CA ASP A 193 14.89 4.19 1.31
C ASP A 193 15.01 4.64 2.77
N ARG A 194 15.22 3.68 3.67
CA ARG A 194 15.28 3.93 5.12
C ARG A 194 16.55 4.68 5.54
N ALA A 195 17.61 4.62 4.75
CA ALA A 195 18.84 5.34 5.05
C ALA A 195 18.75 6.83 4.66
N LYS A 196 18.11 7.10 3.51
CA LYS A 196 17.93 8.46 3.01
C LYS A 196 16.67 9.15 3.54
N GLY A 197 15.72 8.39 4.07
CA GLY A 197 14.44 8.91 4.56
C GLY A 197 13.58 9.51 3.44
N GLN A 198 13.55 8.89 2.27
CA GLN A 198 12.79 9.38 1.11
C GLN A 198 12.18 8.25 0.29
N VAL A 199 11.10 8.56 -0.45
CA VAL A 199 10.51 7.65 -1.44
C VAL A 199 11.43 7.59 -2.65
N VAL A 200 11.80 6.38 -3.06
CA VAL A 200 12.71 6.11 -4.18
C VAL A 200 12.04 5.42 -5.34
N SER A 201 10.89 4.80 -5.12
CA SER A 201 10.06 4.19 -6.16
C SER A 201 8.59 4.15 -5.71
N THR A 202 7.69 4.15 -6.69
CA THR A 202 6.25 4.02 -6.46
C THR A 202 5.70 2.95 -7.39
N ILE A 203 5.05 1.95 -6.81
CA ILE A 203 4.53 0.78 -7.52
C ILE A 203 3.00 0.89 -7.60
N GLN A 204 2.43 0.77 -8.79
CA GLN A 204 0.99 0.64 -8.95
C GLN A 204 0.51 -0.73 -8.45
N VAL A 205 -0.55 -0.70 -7.65
CA VAL A 205 -1.21 -1.90 -7.14
C VAL A 205 -2.72 -1.84 -7.41
N GLY A 206 -3.53 -2.63 -6.75
CA GLY A 206 -4.99 -2.55 -6.89
C GLY A 206 -5.59 -1.34 -6.15
N ARG A 207 -6.91 -1.21 -6.15
CA ARG A 207 -7.64 -0.11 -5.51
C ARG A 207 -7.64 -0.26 -3.99
N ALA A 208 -7.50 0.88 -3.31
CA ALA A 208 -7.49 0.99 -1.86
C ALA A 208 -6.57 -0.07 -1.19
N PRO A 209 -5.25 -0.05 -1.48
CA PRO A 209 -4.31 -0.96 -0.83
C PRO A 209 -4.27 -0.66 0.68
N ARG A 210 -4.30 -1.72 1.48
CA ARG A 210 -4.37 -1.67 2.94
C ARG A 210 -3.24 -2.46 3.57
N GLY A 211 -3.51 -3.68 4.03
CA GLY A 211 -2.50 -4.53 4.63
C GLY A 211 -1.35 -4.87 3.67
N ILE A 212 -0.16 -5.02 4.23
CA ILE A 212 1.01 -5.52 3.54
C ILE A 212 1.82 -6.40 4.46
N VAL A 213 2.27 -7.54 3.96
CA VAL A 213 3.20 -8.42 4.65
C VAL A 213 4.33 -8.86 3.72
N VAL A 214 5.48 -9.14 4.31
CA VAL A 214 6.63 -9.69 3.60
C VAL A 214 6.79 -11.14 4.00
N GLU A 215 6.89 -12.01 3.02
CA GLU A 215 7.13 -13.42 3.24
C GLU A 215 8.60 -13.63 3.65
N PRO A 216 8.89 -14.41 4.72
CA PRO A 216 10.21 -14.44 5.30
C PRO A 216 11.33 -14.87 4.35
N ASP A 217 11.16 -15.92 3.56
CA ASP A 217 12.26 -16.56 2.84
C ASP A 217 12.23 -16.42 1.31
N THR A 218 11.13 -15.98 0.73
CA THR A 218 10.90 -16.02 -0.72
C THR A 218 11.09 -14.70 -1.44
N ARG A 219 11.43 -13.66 -0.70
CA ARG A 219 11.57 -12.30 -1.24
C ARG A 219 10.32 -11.78 -1.95
N ARG A 220 9.13 -12.17 -1.47
CA ARG A 220 7.85 -11.66 -1.92
C ARG A 220 7.17 -10.83 -0.85
N ALA A 221 6.45 -9.79 -1.28
CA ALA A 221 5.51 -9.08 -0.43
C ALA A 221 4.10 -9.19 -1.01
N PHE A 222 3.12 -9.32 -0.12
CA PHE A 222 1.70 -9.40 -0.47
C PHE A 222 1.00 -8.11 -0.06
N VAL A 223 0.42 -7.42 -1.01
CA VAL A 223 -0.33 -6.17 -0.82
C VAL A 223 -1.82 -6.46 -0.98
N LEU A 224 -2.58 -6.28 0.09
CA LEU A 224 -4.03 -6.42 0.08
C LEU A 224 -4.70 -5.18 -0.48
N ASN A 225 -5.43 -5.31 -1.56
CA ASN A 225 -6.18 -4.24 -2.22
C ASN A 225 -7.67 -4.34 -1.83
N GLY A 226 -8.05 -3.73 -0.72
CA GLY A 226 -9.38 -3.85 -0.14
C GLY A 226 -10.52 -3.26 -0.98
N GLY A 227 -10.21 -2.35 -1.90
CA GLY A 227 -11.20 -1.75 -2.81
C GLY A 227 -11.38 -2.51 -4.13
N SER A 228 -10.52 -3.48 -4.44
CA SER A 228 -10.62 -4.35 -5.62
C SER A 228 -10.70 -5.83 -5.26
N ASP A 229 -10.85 -6.18 -3.97
CA ASP A 229 -10.89 -7.56 -3.47
C ASP A 229 -9.79 -8.42 -4.12
N SER A 230 -8.55 -7.97 -4.06
CA SER A 230 -7.41 -8.62 -4.70
C SER A 230 -6.13 -8.50 -3.88
N ILE A 231 -5.16 -9.36 -4.18
CA ILE A 231 -3.82 -9.29 -3.61
C ILE A 231 -2.81 -9.10 -4.75
N THR A 232 -1.95 -8.09 -4.63
CA THR A 232 -0.82 -7.89 -5.54
C THR A 232 0.45 -8.42 -4.89
N ILE A 233 1.19 -9.25 -5.64
CA ILE A 233 2.49 -9.78 -5.24
C ILE A 233 3.58 -8.86 -5.76
N ILE A 234 4.47 -8.47 -4.87
CA ILE A 234 5.64 -7.66 -5.18
C ILE A 234 6.89 -8.53 -5.05
N ASP A 235 7.72 -8.54 -6.07
CA ASP A 235 9.08 -9.06 -5.98
C ASP A 235 9.95 -8.04 -5.24
N VAL A 236 10.52 -8.46 -4.11
CA VAL A 236 11.29 -7.59 -3.22
C VAL A 236 12.69 -7.25 -3.79
N ASN A 237 13.24 -8.07 -4.68
CA ASN A 237 14.54 -7.80 -5.28
C ASN A 237 14.45 -6.74 -6.38
N THR A 238 13.36 -6.79 -7.15
CA THR A 238 13.14 -5.88 -8.29
C THR A 238 12.20 -4.72 -7.93
N HIS A 239 11.57 -4.74 -6.75
CA HIS A 239 10.55 -3.77 -6.31
C HIS A 239 9.43 -3.58 -7.33
N ARG A 240 8.93 -4.68 -7.92
CA ARG A 240 7.90 -4.67 -8.97
C ARG A 240 6.71 -5.55 -8.61
N ALA A 241 5.54 -5.12 -9.07
CA ALA A 241 4.35 -5.97 -9.04
C ALA A 241 4.50 -7.06 -10.12
N VAL A 242 4.53 -8.32 -9.70
CA VAL A 242 4.71 -9.47 -10.61
C VAL A 242 3.40 -10.16 -10.93
N PHE A 243 2.46 -10.18 -9.99
CA PHE A 243 1.18 -10.86 -10.18
C PHE A 243 0.09 -10.24 -9.29
N THR A 244 -1.16 -10.28 -9.75
CA THR A 244 -2.32 -9.90 -8.94
C THR A 244 -3.40 -10.96 -9.12
N PHE A 245 -3.92 -11.49 -8.01
CA PHE A 245 -5.02 -12.44 -8.02
C PHE A 245 -6.22 -11.91 -7.21
N ASN A 246 -7.41 -12.38 -7.54
CA ASN A 246 -8.64 -11.94 -6.90
C ASN A 246 -8.96 -12.80 -5.67
N LEU A 247 -9.47 -12.15 -4.66
CA LEU A 247 -10.14 -12.76 -3.51
C LEU A 247 -11.63 -12.98 -3.81
N GLU A 248 -12.35 -13.51 -2.85
CA GLU A 248 -13.81 -13.60 -2.92
C GLU A 248 -14.43 -12.20 -3.07
N VAL A 249 -15.38 -12.08 -3.99
CA VAL A 249 -16.04 -10.79 -4.30
C VAL A 249 -16.78 -10.26 -3.07
N ARG A 250 -16.63 -8.98 -2.80
CA ARG A 250 -17.21 -8.26 -1.65
C ARG A 250 -16.65 -8.66 -0.28
N ALA A 251 -15.48 -9.28 -0.24
CA ALA A 251 -14.83 -9.63 1.02
C ALA A 251 -14.52 -8.40 1.89
N ARG A 252 -14.25 -7.24 1.24
CA ARG A 252 -13.82 -5.99 1.89
C ARG A 252 -12.71 -6.26 2.90
N ALA A 253 -11.75 -7.06 2.48
CA ALA A 253 -10.65 -7.46 3.34
C ALA A 253 -9.87 -6.25 3.86
N GLN A 254 -9.49 -6.30 5.14
CA GLN A 254 -8.84 -5.16 5.83
C GLN A 254 -7.36 -5.41 6.09
N GLU A 255 -7.00 -6.59 6.51
CA GLU A 255 -5.65 -6.93 6.92
C GLU A 255 -5.30 -8.36 6.54
N LEU A 256 -4.00 -8.61 6.37
CA LEU A 256 -3.48 -9.93 6.10
C LEU A 256 -2.24 -10.18 6.98
N ALA A 257 -1.98 -11.46 7.24
CA ALA A 257 -0.79 -11.91 7.94
C ALA A 257 -0.24 -13.17 7.25
N VAL A 258 1.07 -13.36 7.28
CA VAL A 258 1.73 -14.55 6.75
C VAL A 258 2.19 -15.45 7.90
N SER A 259 2.14 -16.75 7.70
CA SER A 259 2.70 -17.69 8.68
C SER A 259 4.22 -17.49 8.82
N PRO A 260 4.82 -17.78 9.99
CA PRO A 260 6.26 -17.65 10.17
C PRO A 260 7.09 -18.47 9.18
N GLN A 261 6.55 -19.57 8.67
CA GLN A 261 7.16 -20.43 7.66
C GLN A 261 6.89 -19.97 6.21
N GLY A 262 6.12 -18.89 6.03
CA GLY A 262 5.78 -18.36 4.72
C GLY A 262 4.73 -19.14 3.93
N GLN A 263 4.25 -20.29 4.39
CA GLN A 263 3.41 -21.22 3.60
C GLN A 263 1.93 -20.83 3.55
N ALA A 264 1.43 -20.07 4.51
CA ALA A 264 0.03 -19.68 4.59
C ALA A 264 -0.12 -18.16 4.73
N LEU A 265 -1.10 -17.62 3.99
CA LEU A 265 -1.51 -16.22 4.07
C LEU A 265 -2.93 -16.15 4.62
N TYR A 266 -3.11 -15.43 5.69
CA TYR A 266 -4.37 -15.25 6.39
C TYR A 266 -4.97 -13.90 6.06
N VAL A 267 -6.24 -13.86 5.60
CA VAL A 267 -6.92 -12.64 5.16
C VAL A 267 -8.21 -12.45 5.93
N ALA A 268 -8.33 -11.35 6.64
CA ALA A 268 -9.54 -11.00 7.39
C ALA A 268 -10.58 -10.35 6.46
N ASN A 269 -11.66 -11.09 6.16
CA ASN A 269 -12.75 -10.69 5.27
C ASN A 269 -13.86 -10.01 6.07
N THR A 270 -13.82 -8.69 6.19
CA THR A 270 -14.71 -7.91 7.07
C THR A 270 -16.17 -8.10 6.75
N ALA A 271 -16.54 -8.10 5.48
CA ALA A 271 -17.95 -8.19 5.07
C ALA A 271 -18.50 -9.63 5.09
N LEU A 272 -17.63 -10.64 5.10
CA LEU A 272 -18.00 -12.05 5.07
C LEU A 272 -17.92 -12.70 6.45
N ASN A 273 -17.45 -11.98 7.48
CA ASN A 273 -17.25 -12.50 8.84
C ASN A 273 -16.40 -13.79 8.85
N SER A 274 -15.37 -13.82 8.03
CA SER A 274 -14.51 -14.99 7.84
C SER A 274 -13.03 -14.62 7.76
N LEU A 275 -12.20 -15.62 8.00
CA LEU A 275 -10.77 -15.61 7.70
C LEU A 275 -10.52 -16.56 6.54
N SER A 276 -9.97 -16.06 5.43
CA SER A 276 -9.46 -16.93 4.36
C SER A 276 -8.03 -17.34 4.67
N VAL A 277 -7.74 -18.62 4.49
CA VAL A 277 -6.40 -19.20 4.55
C VAL A 277 -6.00 -19.56 3.13
N LEU A 278 -4.96 -18.90 2.62
CA LEU A 278 -4.46 -19.09 1.26
C LEU A 278 -3.09 -19.78 1.33
N ASP A 279 -2.85 -20.70 0.43
CA ASP A 279 -1.53 -21.28 0.20
C ASP A 279 -0.68 -20.31 -0.61
N THR A 280 0.52 -19.98 -0.14
CA THR A 280 1.38 -18.96 -0.77
C THR A 280 2.08 -19.44 -2.04
N ALA A 281 2.09 -20.73 -2.34
CA ALA A 281 2.68 -21.27 -3.54
C ALA A 281 1.67 -21.30 -4.71
N SER A 282 0.45 -21.76 -4.43
CA SER A 282 -0.62 -21.89 -5.44
C SER A 282 -1.56 -20.68 -5.49
N PHE A 283 -1.57 -19.86 -4.45
CA PHE A 283 -2.53 -18.76 -4.21
C PHE A 283 -3.99 -19.25 -4.10
N GLY A 284 -4.18 -20.54 -3.93
CA GLY A 284 -5.48 -21.17 -3.73
C GLY A 284 -5.98 -20.99 -2.29
N VAL A 285 -7.31 -20.94 -2.13
CA VAL A 285 -7.94 -20.94 -0.80
C VAL A 285 -7.89 -22.34 -0.22
N ALA A 286 -7.07 -22.54 0.81
CA ALA A 286 -6.96 -23.81 1.54
C ALA A 286 -8.10 -24.01 2.53
N ALA A 287 -8.59 -22.91 3.16
CA ALA A 287 -9.74 -22.96 4.07
C ALA A 287 -10.40 -21.58 4.20
N THR A 288 -11.68 -21.57 4.53
CA THR A 288 -12.42 -20.39 4.97
C THR A 288 -12.96 -20.66 6.37
N VAL A 289 -12.49 -19.90 7.35
CA VAL A 289 -12.82 -20.10 8.77
C VAL A 289 -13.85 -19.05 9.19
N PRO A 290 -15.07 -19.40 9.59
CA PRO A 290 -16.01 -18.46 10.18
C PRO A 290 -15.44 -17.88 11.48
N VAL A 291 -15.53 -16.55 11.66
CA VAL A 291 -15.05 -15.82 12.85
C VAL A 291 -16.16 -14.91 13.40
N GLY A 292 -15.83 -13.97 14.27
CA GLY A 292 -16.80 -12.99 14.75
C GLY A 292 -17.18 -11.95 13.69
N ILE A 293 -18.06 -11.00 14.07
CA ILE A 293 -18.60 -9.99 13.17
C ILE A 293 -17.57 -8.91 12.87
N SER A 294 -17.43 -8.55 11.58
CA SER A 294 -16.52 -7.50 11.08
C SER A 294 -15.07 -7.72 11.52
N PRO A 295 -14.40 -8.80 11.11
CA PRO A 295 -12.97 -8.99 11.35
C PRO A 295 -12.17 -7.90 10.63
N VAL A 296 -11.25 -7.25 11.34
CA VAL A 296 -10.49 -6.09 10.83
C VAL A 296 -8.98 -6.20 11.01
N SER A 297 -8.53 -7.12 11.85
CA SER A 297 -7.09 -7.33 12.07
C SER A 297 -6.79 -8.80 12.31
N VAL A 298 -5.66 -9.26 11.79
CA VAL A 298 -5.19 -10.64 11.94
C VAL A 298 -3.72 -10.65 12.31
N ALA A 299 -3.33 -11.50 13.26
CA ALA A 299 -1.95 -11.71 13.65
C ALA A 299 -1.68 -13.21 13.88
N VAL A 300 -0.48 -13.65 13.57
CA VAL A 300 -0.01 -15.03 13.77
C VAL A 300 0.97 -15.05 14.92
N ASP A 301 0.89 -16.06 15.78
CA ASP A 301 1.85 -16.21 16.86
C ASP A 301 3.25 -16.61 16.30
N PRO A 302 4.34 -16.31 16.98
CA PRO A 302 5.69 -16.58 16.47
C PRO A 302 6.00 -18.06 16.20
N ARG A 303 5.24 -18.98 16.81
CA ARG A 303 5.36 -20.42 16.58
C ARG A 303 4.54 -20.89 15.39
N GLY A 304 3.63 -20.03 14.88
CA GLY A 304 2.71 -20.36 13.80
C GLY A 304 1.53 -21.26 14.21
N ASN A 305 1.34 -21.53 15.49
CA ASN A 305 0.30 -22.47 15.95
C ASN A 305 -1.07 -21.82 16.15
N ARG A 306 -1.09 -20.50 16.31
CA ARG A 306 -2.32 -19.73 16.56
C ARG A 306 -2.40 -18.52 15.65
N VAL A 307 -3.61 -18.28 15.16
CA VAL A 307 -3.98 -17.08 14.43
C VAL A 307 -5.05 -16.35 15.24
N LEU A 308 -4.83 -15.07 15.50
CA LEU A 308 -5.76 -14.23 16.24
C LEU A 308 -6.43 -13.26 15.28
N VAL A 309 -7.75 -13.16 15.35
CA VAL A 309 -8.56 -12.26 14.52
C VAL A 309 -9.37 -11.34 15.42
N ALA A 310 -9.13 -10.04 15.31
CA ALA A 310 -9.91 -9.03 16.02
C ALA A 310 -11.22 -8.74 15.27
N ASN A 311 -12.35 -9.04 15.90
CA ASN A 311 -13.69 -8.90 15.35
C ASN A 311 -14.33 -7.63 15.93
N GLN A 312 -14.26 -6.54 15.17
CA GLN A 312 -14.69 -5.22 15.63
C GLN A 312 -16.17 -5.17 15.99
N GLY A 313 -17.03 -5.81 15.18
CA GLY A 313 -18.48 -5.77 15.35
C GLY A 313 -19.02 -6.64 16.47
N SER A 314 -18.29 -7.69 16.87
CA SER A 314 -18.68 -8.58 17.96
C SER A 314 -17.87 -8.40 19.25
N ASN A 315 -16.96 -7.42 19.31
CA ASN A 315 -16.16 -7.10 20.49
C ASN A 315 -15.39 -8.29 21.06
N ASN A 316 -14.81 -9.10 20.19
CA ASN A 316 -14.05 -10.28 20.60
C ASN A 316 -12.84 -10.54 19.68
N VAL A 317 -12.02 -11.46 20.11
CA VAL A 317 -10.93 -12.04 19.32
C VAL A 317 -11.22 -13.52 19.11
N SER A 318 -11.22 -13.97 17.86
CA SER A 318 -11.21 -15.40 17.54
C SER A 318 -9.78 -15.90 17.57
N VAL A 319 -9.53 -16.96 18.35
CA VAL A 319 -8.28 -17.70 18.37
C VAL A 319 -8.44 -18.96 17.53
N ILE A 320 -7.61 -19.10 16.51
CA ILE A 320 -7.72 -20.14 15.49
C ILE A 320 -6.51 -21.06 15.61
N ASP A 321 -6.75 -22.36 15.56
CA ASP A 321 -5.69 -23.35 15.38
C ASP A 321 -5.29 -23.36 13.88
N SER A 322 -4.03 -23.03 13.61
CA SER A 322 -3.54 -22.86 12.23
C SER A 322 -3.41 -24.17 11.46
N PHE A 323 -3.25 -25.30 12.15
CA PHE A 323 -3.16 -26.62 11.53
C PHE A 323 -4.55 -27.18 11.21
N ALA A 324 -5.49 -27.02 12.14
CA ALA A 324 -6.84 -27.50 12.00
C ALA A 324 -7.77 -26.53 11.25
N ASN A 325 -7.32 -25.29 11.00
CA ASN A 325 -8.10 -24.22 10.38
C ASN A 325 -9.48 -24.04 11.03
N ARG A 326 -9.52 -23.99 12.36
CA ARG A 326 -10.78 -23.86 13.12
C ARG A 326 -10.60 -22.96 14.32
N VAL A 327 -11.66 -22.25 14.70
CA VAL A 327 -11.71 -21.47 15.94
C VAL A 327 -11.65 -22.42 17.14
N VAL A 328 -10.70 -22.20 18.04
CA VAL A 328 -10.53 -22.95 19.29
C VAL A 328 -10.97 -22.16 20.52
N ALA A 329 -11.01 -20.83 20.41
CA ALA A 329 -11.55 -19.96 21.46
C ALA A 329 -12.08 -18.65 20.86
N THR A 330 -13.10 -18.09 21.52
CA THR A 330 -13.61 -16.74 21.24
C THR A 330 -13.52 -15.93 22.53
N VAL A 331 -12.71 -14.89 22.53
CA VAL A 331 -12.30 -14.13 23.70
C VAL A 331 -12.97 -12.77 23.68
N SER A 332 -13.84 -12.48 24.64
CA SER A 332 -14.41 -11.13 24.79
C SER A 332 -13.33 -10.14 25.20
N VAL A 333 -13.26 -9.01 24.49
CA VAL A 333 -12.26 -7.96 24.70
C VAL A 333 -12.94 -6.60 24.84
N GLU A 334 -12.15 -5.55 25.00
CA GLU A 334 -12.65 -4.17 25.02
C GLU A 334 -13.44 -3.83 23.73
N PRO A 335 -14.47 -2.98 23.82
CA PRO A 335 -15.35 -2.67 22.70
C PRO A 335 -14.62 -2.09 21.48
N GLY A 336 -15.01 -2.55 20.29
CA GLY A 336 -14.52 -2.07 19.02
C GLY A 336 -13.02 -2.37 18.79
N PRO A 337 -12.55 -3.62 18.94
CA PRO A 337 -11.15 -3.95 18.67
C PRO A 337 -10.80 -3.69 17.20
N VAL A 338 -9.67 -2.99 16.95
CA VAL A 338 -9.25 -2.62 15.59
C VAL A 338 -7.86 -3.13 15.22
N HIS A 339 -7.12 -3.65 16.19
CA HIS A 339 -5.77 -4.17 15.94
C HIS A 339 -5.39 -5.20 17.01
N VAL A 340 -4.78 -6.28 16.59
CA VAL A 340 -4.17 -7.29 17.45
C VAL A 340 -2.70 -7.44 17.07
N ALA A 341 -1.81 -7.39 18.07
CA ALA A 341 -0.38 -7.63 17.90
C ALA A 341 0.08 -8.70 18.87
N VAL A 342 0.70 -9.76 18.37
CA VAL A 342 1.26 -10.83 19.19
C VAL A 342 2.68 -10.46 19.60
N ASP A 343 3.05 -10.77 20.84
CA ASP A 343 4.41 -10.62 21.31
C ASP A 343 5.33 -11.59 20.56
N ALA A 344 6.39 -11.05 19.94
CA ALA A 344 7.32 -11.85 19.17
C ALA A 344 8.21 -12.78 20.01
N ASN A 345 8.21 -12.63 21.36
CA ASN A 345 8.86 -13.58 22.25
C ASN A 345 8.01 -14.85 22.38
N PRO A 346 8.46 -16.00 21.87
CA PRO A 346 7.69 -17.24 21.95
C PRO A 346 7.35 -17.68 23.38
N GLY A 347 8.12 -17.24 24.37
CA GLY A 347 7.88 -17.52 25.78
C GLY A 347 6.83 -16.64 26.45
N ALA A 348 6.44 -15.53 25.83
CA ALA A 348 5.58 -14.53 26.48
C ALA A 348 4.09 -14.88 26.45
N ASP A 349 3.63 -15.70 25.52
CA ASP A 349 2.23 -16.13 25.31
C ASP A 349 1.20 -15.01 25.53
N ARG A 350 1.42 -13.87 24.88
CA ARG A 350 0.55 -12.69 25.03
C ARG A 350 0.36 -11.95 23.70
N ALA A 351 -0.85 -11.45 23.54
CA ALA A 351 -1.25 -10.58 22.44
C ALA A 351 -1.95 -9.34 22.99
N PHE A 352 -1.72 -8.21 22.36
CA PHE A 352 -2.27 -6.91 22.75
C PHE A 352 -3.37 -6.51 21.76
N VAL A 353 -4.57 -6.21 22.27
CA VAL A 353 -5.74 -5.89 21.46
C VAL A 353 -6.12 -4.43 21.68
N ALA A 354 -5.90 -3.61 20.66
CA ALA A 354 -6.20 -2.18 20.70
C ALA A 354 -7.68 -1.91 20.38
N SER A 355 -8.35 -1.19 21.26
CA SER A 355 -9.75 -0.79 21.16
C SER A 355 -9.87 0.72 21.38
N PRO A 356 -10.01 1.53 20.32
CA PRO A 356 -9.95 3.01 20.43
C PRO A 356 -11.09 3.62 21.25
N MET A 357 -12.20 2.90 21.38
CA MET A 357 -13.36 3.35 22.16
C MET A 357 -13.21 3.10 23.66
N SER A 358 -12.20 2.33 24.08
CA SER A 358 -11.94 2.00 25.48
C SER A 358 -10.69 2.74 25.99
N ALA A 359 -10.68 3.04 27.28
CA ALA A 359 -9.47 3.47 27.99
C ALA A 359 -8.52 2.31 28.28
N PHE A 360 -8.94 1.08 28.05
CA PHE A 360 -8.18 -0.12 28.31
C PHE A 360 -7.83 -0.88 27.02
N MET A 361 -6.75 -1.61 27.07
CA MET A 361 -6.28 -2.56 26.08
C MET A 361 -6.33 -3.96 26.68
N SER A 362 -6.96 -4.90 26.01
CA SER A 362 -6.97 -6.30 26.48
C SER A 362 -5.66 -6.99 26.14
N VAL A 363 -5.11 -7.72 27.10
CA VAL A 363 -3.96 -8.61 26.90
C VAL A 363 -4.48 -10.05 26.94
N VAL A 364 -4.33 -10.77 25.83
CA VAL A 364 -4.90 -12.11 25.62
C VAL A 364 -3.76 -13.12 25.53
N ALA A 365 -3.94 -14.32 26.11
CA ALA A 365 -3.04 -15.45 25.91
C ALA A 365 -3.44 -16.25 24.66
N PRO A 366 -2.63 -16.28 23.59
CA PRO A 366 -2.93 -17.06 22.39
C PRO A 366 -3.12 -18.56 22.63
N SER A 367 -2.35 -19.14 23.56
CA SER A 367 -2.38 -20.60 23.82
C SER A 367 -3.68 -21.04 24.52
N THR A 368 -4.19 -20.25 25.47
CA THR A 368 -5.36 -20.61 26.29
C THR A 368 -6.65 -19.92 25.85
N GLY A 369 -6.55 -18.84 25.05
CA GLY A 369 -7.70 -18.04 24.67
C GLY A 369 -8.32 -17.29 25.86
N GLN A 370 -7.53 -16.82 26.80
CA GLN A 370 -8.00 -16.10 27.98
C GLN A 370 -7.48 -14.67 28.02
N VAL A 371 -8.24 -13.76 28.60
CA VAL A 371 -7.77 -12.41 28.93
C VAL A 371 -6.86 -12.51 30.16
N LEU A 372 -5.59 -12.22 29.99
CA LEU A 372 -4.62 -12.20 31.07
C LEU A 372 -4.81 -10.97 31.98
N ARG A 373 -5.07 -9.82 31.35
CA ARG A 373 -5.26 -8.54 32.06
C ARG A 373 -5.79 -7.46 31.12
N ARG A 374 -6.14 -6.33 31.71
CA ARG A 374 -6.48 -5.09 31.04
C ARG A 374 -5.41 -4.04 31.35
N LEU A 375 -4.80 -3.46 30.33
CA LEU A 375 -3.80 -2.42 30.46
C LEU A 375 -4.46 -1.05 30.28
N SER A 376 -4.33 -0.16 31.26
CA SER A 376 -4.85 1.20 31.16
C SER A 376 -3.96 2.01 30.21
N VAL A 377 -4.46 2.26 29.00
CA VAL A 377 -3.74 2.99 27.95
C VAL A 377 -4.39 4.33 27.63
N GLY A 378 -5.58 4.63 28.18
CA GLY A 378 -6.41 5.74 27.78
C GLY A 378 -7.04 5.55 26.39
N PRO A 379 -8.06 6.33 26.01
CA PRO A 379 -8.81 6.16 24.76
C PRO A 379 -7.97 6.46 23.51
N GLY A 380 -8.44 6.00 22.35
CA GLY A 380 -7.87 6.32 21.04
C GLY A 380 -6.70 5.43 20.60
N ALA A 381 -6.47 4.28 21.24
CA ALA A 381 -5.47 3.29 20.81
C ALA A 381 -5.94 2.58 19.52
N VAL A 382 -5.26 2.82 18.38
CA VAL A 382 -5.63 2.25 17.07
C VAL A 382 -4.67 1.18 16.58
N ALA A 383 -3.44 1.17 17.07
CA ALA A 383 -2.45 0.13 16.78
C ALA A 383 -1.44 0.01 17.93
N THR A 384 -0.78 -1.12 17.97
CA THR A 384 0.25 -1.37 18.98
C THR A 384 1.31 -2.30 18.40
N ILE A 385 2.54 -2.16 18.88
CA ILE A 385 3.62 -3.09 18.59
C ILE A 385 4.47 -3.33 19.84
N PRO A 386 4.64 -4.58 20.26
CA PRO A 386 5.54 -4.92 21.36
C PRO A 386 7.00 -4.88 20.92
N ASP A 387 7.84 -4.32 21.76
CA ASP A 387 9.31 -4.37 21.67
C ASP A 387 9.82 -5.34 22.72
N VAL A 388 10.10 -6.53 22.26
CA VAL A 388 10.52 -7.66 23.10
C VAL A 388 11.87 -7.40 23.79
N ILE A 389 12.79 -6.75 23.04
CA ILE A 389 14.16 -6.51 23.50
C ILE A 389 14.18 -5.51 24.66
N ALA A 390 13.36 -4.46 24.55
CA ALA A 390 13.34 -3.39 25.55
C ALA A 390 12.21 -3.52 26.58
N ASN A 391 11.43 -4.59 26.58
CA ASN A 391 10.23 -4.78 27.41
C ASN A 391 9.25 -3.60 27.31
N ARG A 392 9.03 -3.08 26.10
CA ARG A 392 8.17 -1.93 25.84
C ARG A 392 6.99 -2.30 24.96
N LEU A 393 5.94 -1.52 25.07
CA LEU A 393 4.80 -1.55 24.17
C LEU A 393 4.60 -0.14 23.61
N PHE A 394 4.68 0.00 22.31
CA PHE A 394 4.34 1.24 21.62
C PHE A 394 2.87 1.21 21.23
N VAL A 395 2.12 2.25 21.63
CA VAL A 395 0.67 2.37 21.41
C VAL A 395 0.39 3.63 20.60
N VAL A 396 -0.16 3.45 19.42
CA VAL A 396 -0.52 4.55 18.51
C VAL A 396 -1.84 5.18 18.94
N LYS A 397 -1.82 6.47 19.24
CA LYS A 397 -2.95 7.29 19.68
C LYS A 397 -3.39 8.23 18.57
N ALA A 398 -4.37 7.80 17.75
CA ALA A 398 -4.75 8.52 16.53
C ALA A 398 -5.27 9.95 16.81
N ALA A 399 -6.17 10.10 17.77
CA ALA A 399 -6.76 11.40 18.11
C ALA A 399 -5.77 12.39 18.74
N GLN A 400 -4.68 11.87 19.32
CA GLN A 400 -3.66 12.68 20.02
C GLN A 400 -2.43 12.94 19.13
N ASN A 401 -2.35 12.37 17.94
CA ASN A 401 -1.19 12.43 17.05
C ASN A 401 0.13 12.08 17.76
N ARG A 402 0.08 11.01 18.56
CA ARG A 402 1.25 10.56 19.34
C ARG A 402 1.36 9.06 19.39
N VAL A 403 2.55 8.59 19.73
CA VAL A 403 2.80 7.22 20.19
C VAL A 403 3.09 7.28 21.69
N ALA A 404 2.30 6.56 22.48
CA ALA A 404 2.56 6.35 23.90
C ALA A 404 3.44 5.12 24.10
N VAL A 405 4.33 5.15 25.09
CA VAL A 405 5.27 4.07 25.37
C VAL A 405 5.01 3.53 26.77
N PHE A 406 4.75 2.24 26.86
CA PHE A 406 4.48 1.54 28.11
C PHE A 406 5.63 0.59 28.43
N ASP A 407 5.97 0.49 29.71
CA ASP A 407 6.76 -0.62 30.24
C ASP A 407 5.83 -1.83 30.44
N THR A 408 6.17 -2.95 29.80
CA THR A 408 5.31 -4.15 29.84
C THR A 408 5.48 -4.97 31.13
N SER A 409 6.52 -4.72 31.91
CA SER A 409 6.75 -5.36 33.21
C SER A 409 5.99 -4.63 34.30
N LEU A 410 6.05 -3.30 34.30
CA LEU A 410 5.39 -2.44 35.29
C LEU A 410 3.95 -2.09 34.91
N ASN A 411 3.60 -2.22 33.62
CA ASN A 411 2.29 -1.86 33.04
C ASN A 411 1.91 -0.40 33.20
N VAL A 412 2.89 0.49 33.11
CA VAL A 412 2.71 1.92 33.21
C VAL A 412 3.21 2.65 31.96
N GLU A 413 2.63 3.79 31.66
CA GLU A 413 3.13 4.68 30.63
C GLU A 413 4.43 5.33 31.10
N ILE A 414 5.49 5.17 30.33
CA ILE A 414 6.83 5.71 30.63
C ILE A 414 7.20 6.89 29.70
N GLY A 415 6.25 7.40 28.92
CA GLY A 415 6.41 8.54 28.04
C GLY A 415 5.80 8.33 26.66
N GLY A 416 6.30 9.05 25.67
CA GLY A 416 5.82 8.98 24.30
C GLY A 416 6.36 10.14 23.47
N PHE A 417 6.01 10.18 22.19
CA PHE A 417 6.47 11.19 21.25
C PHE A 417 5.37 11.57 20.27
N ALA A 418 5.44 12.80 19.74
CA ALA A 418 4.53 13.29 18.73
C ALA A 418 4.85 12.68 17.36
N VAL A 419 3.81 12.49 16.55
CA VAL A 419 3.87 12.00 15.17
C VAL A 419 2.99 12.86 14.27
N GLY A 420 2.89 12.53 12.98
CA GLY A 420 2.01 13.24 12.05
C GLY A 420 0.52 13.01 12.32
N ARG A 421 -0.35 13.64 11.52
CA ARG A 421 -1.81 13.62 11.71
C ARG A 421 -2.42 12.24 11.49
N SER A 422 -3.36 11.87 12.37
CA SER A 422 -4.14 10.63 12.32
C SER A 422 -3.24 9.39 12.12
N PRO A 423 -2.28 9.12 13.01
CA PRO A 423 -1.44 7.94 12.92
C PRO A 423 -2.29 6.65 12.97
N HIS A 424 -1.91 5.63 12.19
CA HIS A 424 -2.76 4.46 11.98
C HIS A 424 -2.07 3.13 12.22
N ARG A 425 -0.85 2.94 11.73
CA ARG A 425 -0.04 1.72 11.90
C ARG A 425 1.38 2.08 12.28
N ILE A 426 2.07 1.12 12.85
CA ILE A 426 3.44 1.26 13.32
C ILE A 426 4.22 -0.01 12.99
N ALA A 427 5.47 0.14 12.57
CA ALA A 427 6.43 -0.95 12.42
C ALA A 427 7.69 -0.67 13.23
N LEU A 428 8.30 -1.73 13.74
CA LEU A 428 9.52 -1.70 14.54
C LEU A 428 10.67 -2.29 13.74
N ASP A 429 11.76 -1.53 13.64
CA ASP A 429 13.06 -1.95 13.13
C ASP A 429 14.05 -2.08 14.30
N PRO A 430 14.17 -3.26 14.89
CA PRO A 430 15.05 -3.45 16.03
C PRO A 430 16.54 -3.36 15.66
N ASP A 431 16.89 -3.66 14.40
CA ASP A 431 18.27 -3.67 13.92
C ASP A 431 18.85 -2.26 13.78
N ARG A 432 17.98 -1.27 13.60
CA ARG A 432 18.34 0.15 13.45
C ARG A 432 17.83 1.03 14.57
N ASP A 433 17.21 0.47 15.59
CA ASP A 433 16.55 1.19 16.67
C ASP A 433 15.51 2.21 16.20
N LYS A 434 14.75 1.90 15.13
CA LYS A 434 13.76 2.80 14.54
C LYS A 434 12.33 2.28 14.63
N LEU A 435 11.44 3.26 14.68
CA LEU A 435 9.99 3.09 14.56
C LEU A 435 9.51 3.86 13.32
N TYR A 436 8.63 3.25 12.57
CA TYR A 436 7.98 3.85 11.40
C TYR A 436 6.49 3.94 11.68
N VAL A 437 5.96 5.16 11.81
CA VAL A 437 4.56 5.40 12.14
C VAL A 437 3.85 6.00 10.94
N VAL A 438 2.86 5.29 10.43
CA VAL A 438 2.06 5.72 9.27
C VAL A 438 1.06 6.77 9.71
N ASN A 439 1.14 7.97 9.15
CA ASN A 439 0.27 9.10 9.43
C ASN A 439 -0.77 9.23 8.31
N ARG A 440 -1.91 8.55 8.48
CA ARG A 440 -2.94 8.45 7.44
C ARG A 440 -3.53 9.79 7.02
N GLY A 441 -3.73 10.72 7.96
CA GLY A 441 -4.24 12.06 7.68
C GLY A 441 -3.16 13.09 7.34
N GLY A 442 -1.88 12.70 7.41
CA GLY A 442 -0.73 13.54 7.09
C GLY A 442 0.02 13.12 5.83
N ASP A 443 -0.45 12.09 5.10
CA ASP A 443 0.18 11.56 3.89
C ASP A 443 1.68 11.31 4.05
N SER A 444 2.06 10.73 5.18
CA SER A 444 3.47 10.63 5.57
C SER A 444 3.75 9.46 6.51
N VAL A 445 5.03 9.17 6.71
CA VAL A 445 5.52 8.24 7.74
C VAL A 445 6.44 9.01 8.68
N THR A 446 6.18 9.00 9.97
CA THR A 446 7.12 9.52 10.98
C THR A 446 8.15 8.45 11.29
N VAL A 447 9.42 8.83 11.23
CA VAL A 447 10.55 8.02 11.73
C VAL A 447 10.90 8.51 13.12
N ALA A 448 11.02 7.57 14.06
CA ALA A 448 11.38 7.89 15.44
C ALA A 448 12.42 6.90 15.95
N ASP A 449 13.27 7.36 16.85
CA ASP A 449 14.22 6.52 17.54
C ASP A 449 13.54 5.76 18.70
N ARG A 450 13.69 4.45 18.69
CA ARG A 450 13.07 3.50 19.62
C ARG A 450 13.54 3.70 21.07
N LEU A 451 14.83 3.97 21.24
CA LEU A 451 15.47 4.03 22.56
C LEU A 451 15.27 5.39 23.22
N SER A 452 15.56 6.47 22.50
CA SER A 452 15.39 7.84 23.00
C SER A 452 13.94 8.31 23.00
N ARG A 453 13.05 7.63 22.25
CA ARG A 453 11.63 7.97 22.10
C ARG A 453 11.41 9.37 21.53
N ARG A 454 12.18 9.70 20.49
CA ARG A 454 12.11 10.99 19.80
C ARG A 454 11.83 10.81 18.32
N GLY A 455 10.98 11.68 17.78
CA GLY A 455 10.81 11.79 16.34
C GLY A 455 12.08 12.34 15.70
N GLU A 456 12.54 11.74 14.61
CA GLU A 456 13.73 12.15 13.85
C GLU A 456 13.35 12.85 12.56
N GLY A 457 12.18 12.56 12.02
CA GLY A 457 11.73 13.16 10.76
C GLY A 457 10.43 12.58 10.25
N THR A 458 9.98 13.14 9.15
CA THR A 458 8.75 12.71 8.47
C THR A 458 9.05 12.53 6.99
N ILE A 459 8.66 11.38 6.44
CA ILE A 459 8.83 11.02 5.03
C ILE A 459 7.47 11.18 4.36
N PRO A 460 7.30 12.10 3.39
CA PRO A 460 6.11 12.18 2.58
C PRO A 460 5.94 10.92 1.73
N VAL A 461 4.72 10.39 1.64
CA VAL A 461 4.37 9.22 0.82
C VAL A 461 3.11 9.52 0.00
N GLY A 462 2.50 8.52 -0.61
CA GLY A 462 1.24 8.68 -1.32
C GLY A 462 0.08 9.04 -0.38
N LYS A 463 -1.13 9.30 -0.95
CA LYS A 463 -2.28 9.78 -0.19
C LYS A 463 -2.93 8.68 0.65
N ARG A 464 -3.31 9.05 1.88
CA ARG A 464 -3.93 8.18 2.87
C ARG A 464 -3.15 6.88 3.09
N PRO A 465 -1.89 6.94 3.52
CA PRO A 465 -1.11 5.74 3.78
C PRO A 465 -1.79 4.90 4.87
N PHE A 466 -1.74 3.56 4.71
CA PHE A 466 -2.45 2.65 5.60
C PHE A 466 -1.52 1.78 6.44
N ALA A 467 -0.59 1.09 5.82
CA ALA A 467 0.32 0.16 6.50
C ALA A 467 1.77 0.34 6.02
N VAL A 468 2.69 -0.14 6.83
CA VAL A 468 4.13 -0.16 6.52
C VAL A 468 4.71 -1.54 6.82
N ALA A 469 5.50 -2.07 5.89
CA ALA A 469 6.27 -3.29 6.06
C ALA A 469 7.75 -3.02 5.82
N LEU A 470 8.60 -3.59 6.66
CA LEU A 470 10.05 -3.45 6.58
C LEU A 470 10.65 -4.63 5.83
N ILE A 471 11.50 -4.35 4.85
CA ILE A 471 12.27 -5.37 4.14
C ILE A 471 13.61 -5.53 4.88
N ARG A 472 13.92 -6.77 5.23
CA ARG A 472 15.16 -7.15 5.92
C ARG A 472 16.16 -7.80 5.00
#